data_7178cb96e4bb5148c88ced0b30a0c7d4
#
_entry.id   7178cb96e4bb5148c88ced0b30a0c7d4
#
_cell.length_a   1.000
_cell.length_b   1.000
_cell.length_c   1.000
_cell.angle_alpha   90.00
_cell.angle_beta   90.00
_cell.angle_gamma   90.00
#
_symmetry.space_group_name_H-M   'P 1'
#
loop_
_entity.id
_entity.type
_entity.pdbx_description
1 polymer ?
#
loop_
_entity_poly.entity_id
_entity_poly.type
_entity_poly.pdbx_seq_one_letter_code
_entity_poly.pdbx_strand_id
1 'polypeptide(L)'
;MKGYVDLLRQVREDHEKVSLGLDKNDKVLIIDGLNSFIRVFSASPIVNDDGDHIGGYIGFLRSIAAVIRQFKPTRCIMVFDGKGGSARRKKMHSGYKEGRSMSTKFNRIEDISAQTVEEELESMRLQMGKLSEYLQCLPITVMSIDNIEADDAIAYLTTEVFRPLKRDVIIMSDDKDFLQLVDAKTSVWRPVEKKFYTPKEIYERFGIPSHNFIHYKVFMG
;
A
#
# COMPACT_ATOMS: atom_id res chain seq x y z
N MET A 1 -0.32 30.26 -25.67
CA MET A 1 -0.77 30.74 -24.33
C MET A 1 -2.26 30.56 -24.05
N LYS A 2 -3.18 30.69 -25.03
CA LYS A 2 -4.63 30.42 -24.79
C LYS A 2 -4.90 29.01 -24.22
N GLY A 3 -4.33 27.96 -24.78
CA GLY A 3 -4.61 26.58 -24.34
C GLY A 3 -4.21 26.23 -22.91
N TYR A 4 -3.17 26.89 -22.35
CA TYR A 4 -2.76 26.65 -20.97
C TYR A 4 -3.72 27.31 -19.95
N VAL A 5 -4.19 28.51 -20.26
CA VAL A 5 -5.20 29.21 -19.45
C VAL A 5 -6.53 28.47 -19.45
N ASP A 6 -6.92 27.93 -20.61
CA ASP A 6 -8.15 27.16 -20.75
C ASP A 6 -8.06 25.82 -19.97
N LEU A 7 -6.89 25.16 -19.99
CA LEU A 7 -6.62 23.97 -19.19
C LEU A 7 -6.69 24.26 -17.68
N LEU A 8 -6.09 25.35 -17.22
CA LEU A 8 -6.15 25.75 -15.81
C LEU A 8 -7.57 26.09 -15.37
N ARG A 9 -8.35 26.75 -16.26
CA ARG A 9 -9.77 27.02 -15.98
C ARG A 9 -10.57 25.72 -15.87
N GLN A 10 -10.36 24.77 -16.77
CA GLN A 10 -11.03 23.48 -16.76
C GLN A 10 -10.69 22.66 -15.53
N VAL A 11 -9.41 22.62 -15.13
CA VAL A 11 -8.96 21.98 -13.87
C VAL A 11 -9.62 22.62 -12.65
N ARG A 12 -9.77 23.95 -12.65
CA ARG A 12 -10.41 24.69 -11.54
C ARG A 12 -11.91 24.42 -11.47
N GLU A 13 -12.60 24.43 -12.61
CA GLU A 13 -14.03 24.10 -12.70
C GLU A 13 -14.32 22.65 -12.32
N ASP A 14 -13.46 21.71 -12.73
CA ASP A 14 -13.57 20.32 -12.33
C ASP A 14 -13.27 20.12 -10.83
N HIS A 15 -12.35 20.90 -10.29
CA HIS A 15 -12.07 20.90 -8.86
C HIS A 15 -13.24 21.48 -8.02
N GLU A 16 -13.90 22.53 -8.51
CA GLU A 16 -15.09 23.11 -7.87
C GLU A 16 -16.29 22.15 -7.96
N LYS A 17 -16.51 21.47 -9.08
CA LYS A 17 -17.56 20.45 -9.22
C LYS A 17 -17.34 19.25 -8.28
N VAL A 18 -16.10 18.83 -8.13
CA VAL A 18 -15.72 17.74 -7.20
C VAL A 18 -15.89 18.19 -5.76
N SER A 19 -15.62 19.46 -5.41
CA SER A 19 -15.75 19.98 -4.05
C SER A 19 -17.20 20.21 -3.62
N LEU A 20 -18.12 20.36 -4.53
CA LEU A 20 -19.54 20.66 -4.25
C LEU A 20 -20.42 19.43 -4.02
N GLY A 21 -19.95 18.21 -4.22
CA GLY A 21 -20.81 17.02 -4.18
C GLY A 21 -20.26 15.76 -3.57
N LEU A 22 -18.95 15.67 -3.31
CA LEU A 22 -18.34 14.45 -2.76
C LEU A 22 -17.80 14.72 -1.35
N ASP A 23 -18.30 13.97 -0.38
CA ASP A 23 -17.63 13.89 0.92
C ASP A 23 -16.18 13.38 0.68
N LYS A 24 -15.20 14.09 1.24
CA LYS A 24 -13.75 13.79 1.10
C LYS A 24 -13.37 12.38 1.51
N ASN A 25 -14.26 11.64 2.13
CA ASN A 25 -14.04 10.28 2.61
C ASN A 25 -15.01 9.26 1.99
N ASP A 26 -15.74 9.57 0.93
CA ASP A 26 -16.71 8.63 0.35
C ASP A 26 -16.06 7.33 -0.10
N LYS A 27 -14.92 7.42 -0.76
CA LYS A 27 -14.12 6.28 -1.18
C LYS A 27 -12.68 6.46 -0.74
N VAL A 28 -12.24 5.66 0.19
CA VAL A 28 -10.90 5.73 0.78
C VAL A 28 -10.03 4.62 0.23
N LEU A 29 -8.86 4.98 -0.30
CA LEU A 29 -7.80 4.06 -0.66
C LEU A 29 -6.76 4.06 0.47
N ILE A 30 -6.56 2.92 1.12
CA ILE A 30 -5.52 2.72 2.14
C ILE A 30 -4.44 1.84 1.52
N ILE A 31 -3.20 2.32 1.50
CA ILE A 31 -2.06 1.63 0.90
C ILE A 31 -1.12 1.17 1.99
N ASP A 32 -0.83 -0.12 2.01
CA ASP A 32 0.28 -0.68 2.77
C ASP A 32 1.59 -0.27 2.08
N GLY A 33 2.26 0.72 2.68
CA GLY A 33 3.39 1.39 2.06
C GLY A 33 4.60 0.49 1.89
N LEU A 34 5.01 -0.20 2.95
CA LEU A 34 6.20 -1.04 2.91
C LEU A 34 6.01 -2.28 2.02
N ASN A 35 4.88 -2.96 2.13
CA ASN A 35 4.55 -4.11 1.28
C ASN A 35 4.56 -3.71 -0.20
N SER A 36 3.91 -2.59 -0.53
CA SER A 36 3.87 -2.08 -1.89
C SER A 36 5.24 -1.66 -2.41
N PHE A 37 6.09 -1.05 -1.57
CA PHE A 37 7.44 -0.64 -1.95
C PHE A 37 8.35 -1.84 -2.22
N ILE A 38 8.43 -2.80 -1.29
CA ILE A 38 9.28 -3.99 -1.43
C ILE A 38 8.91 -4.78 -2.69
N ARG A 39 7.62 -4.95 -2.93
CA ARG A 39 7.12 -5.63 -4.13
C ARG A 39 7.63 -5.00 -5.42
N VAL A 40 7.59 -3.68 -5.50
CA VAL A 40 8.00 -2.97 -6.71
C VAL A 40 9.51 -2.89 -6.81
N PHE A 41 10.21 -2.65 -5.70
CA PHE A 41 11.67 -2.68 -5.63
C PHE A 41 12.23 -4.00 -6.16
N SER A 42 11.61 -5.13 -5.78
CA SER A 42 12.04 -6.47 -6.18
C SER A 42 11.78 -6.81 -7.65
N ALA A 43 10.88 -6.10 -8.32
CA ALA A 43 10.37 -6.49 -9.64
C ALA A 43 10.59 -5.46 -10.74
N SER A 44 10.98 -4.21 -10.41
CA SER A 44 11.12 -3.13 -11.39
C SER A 44 12.57 -2.97 -11.85
N PRO A 45 12.88 -3.19 -13.15
CA PRO A 45 14.24 -3.14 -13.68
C PRO A 45 14.70 -1.71 -14.06
N ILE A 46 14.06 -0.68 -13.52
CA ILE A 46 14.36 0.70 -13.91
C ILE A 46 15.67 1.15 -13.27
N VAL A 47 16.59 1.61 -14.10
CA VAL A 47 17.84 2.25 -13.69
C VAL A 47 17.88 3.71 -14.19
N ASN A 48 18.72 4.53 -13.55
CA ASN A 48 19.04 5.88 -14.02
C ASN A 48 20.13 5.85 -15.10
N ASP A 49 20.55 7.03 -15.57
CA ASP A 49 21.59 7.16 -16.60
C ASP A 49 22.98 6.71 -16.11
N ASP A 50 23.20 6.66 -14.80
CA ASP A 50 24.43 6.20 -14.15
C ASP A 50 24.44 4.68 -13.91
N GLY A 51 23.30 4.00 -14.22
CA GLY A 51 23.13 2.57 -14.01
C GLY A 51 22.62 2.18 -12.61
N ASP A 52 22.33 3.15 -11.74
CA ASP A 52 21.80 2.87 -10.41
C ASP A 52 20.35 2.42 -10.47
N HIS A 53 20.00 1.41 -9.68
CA HIS A 53 18.62 0.97 -9.56
C HIS A 53 17.75 2.03 -8.90
N ILE A 54 16.71 2.47 -9.62
CA ILE A 54 15.71 3.42 -9.15
C ILE A 54 14.27 2.89 -9.23
N GLY A 55 14.15 1.60 -9.53
CA GLY A 55 12.88 0.93 -9.78
C GLY A 55 11.93 0.95 -8.60
N GLY A 56 12.43 0.99 -7.37
CA GLY A 56 11.63 1.02 -6.16
C GLY A 56 10.70 2.23 -6.11
N TYR A 57 11.25 3.44 -6.07
CA TYR A 57 10.42 4.65 -5.94
C TYR A 57 9.66 5.00 -7.23
N ILE A 58 10.29 4.85 -8.41
CA ILE A 58 9.61 5.13 -9.68
C ILE A 58 8.46 4.17 -9.93
N GLY A 59 8.71 2.86 -9.77
CA GLY A 59 7.69 1.85 -9.94
C GLY A 59 6.57 1.97 -8.89
N PHE A 60 6.91 2.33 -7.65
CA PHE A 60 5.94 2.60 -6.59
C PHE A 60 4.99 3.75 -6.98
N LEU A 61 5.53 4.90 -7.39
CA LEU A 61 4.73 6.04 -7.83
C LEU A 61 3.85 5.70 -9.05
N ARG A 62 4.38 4.95 -10.01
CA ARG A 62 3.60 4.45 -11.15
C ARG A 62 2.46 3.52 -10.72
N SER A 63 2.72 2.62 -9.78
CA SER A 63 1.73 1.69 -9.24
C SER A 63 0.58 2.44 -8.55
N ILE A 64 0.91 3.42 -7.69
CA ILE A 64 -0.11 4.24 -7.01
C ILE A 64 -0.91 5.06 -8.02
N ALA A 65 -0.25 5.72 -8.96
CA ALA A 65 -0.93 6.50 -9.99
C ALA A 65 -1.90 5.64 -10.83
N ALA A 66 -1.54 4.39 -11.12
CA ALA A 66 -2.43 3.45 -11.81
C ALA A 66 -3.66 3.11 -10.97
N VAL A 67 -3.46 2.81 -9.68
CA VAL A 67 -4.54 2.45 -8.75
C VAL A 67 -5.48 3.64 -8.48
N ILE A 68 -4.92 4.85 -8.31
CA ILE A 68 -5.72 6.08 -8.16
C ILE A 68 -6.57 6.33 -9.41
N ARG A 69 -6.00 6.18 -10.62
CA ARG A 69 -6.77 6.33 -11.88
C ARG A 69 -7.85 5.27 -12.01
N GLN A 70 -7.58 4.05 -11.60
CA GLN A 70 -8.51 2.92 -11.69
C GLN A 70 -9.68 3.07 -10.73
N PHE A 71 -9.41 3.37 -9.47
CA PHE A 71 -10.44 3.37 -8.42
C PHE A 71 -11.02 4.74 -8.12
N LYS A 72 -10.35 5.81 -8.54
CA LYS A 72 -10.78 7.21 -8.32
C LYS A 72 -11.19 7.47 -6.87
N PRO A 73 -10.29 7.22 -5.89
CA PRO A 73 -10.61 7.46 -4.49
C PRO A 73 -10.78 8.96 -4.23
N THR A 74 -11.63 9.31 -3.25
CA THR A 74 -11.77 10.69 -2.76
C THR A 74 -10.72 11.02 -1.71
N ARG A 75 -10.12 9.99 -1.09
CA ARG A 75 -8.98 10.10 -0.15
C ARG A 75 -8.00 8.96 -0.37
N CYS A 76 -6.72 9.27 -0.32
CA CYS A 76 -5.64 8.29 -0.32
C CYS A 76 -4.83 8.40 0.98
N ILE A 77 -4.68 7.28 1.69
CA ILE A 77 -3.90 7.17 2.92
C ILE A 77 -2.84 6.11 2.70
N MET A 78 -1.61 6.44 2.98
CA MET A 78 -0.48 5.53 2.92
C MET A 78 0.04 5.28 4.33
N VAL A 79 0.18 4.02 4.69
CA VAL A 79 0.56 3.62 6.04
C VAL A 79 1.89 2.89 5.98
N PHE A 80 2.83 3.33 6.80
CA PHE A 80 4.12 2.67 7.01
C PHE A 80 4.25 2.19 8.46
N ASP A 81 5.09 1.18 8.67
CA ASP A 81 5.46 0.75 10.02
C ASP A 81 6.05 1.91 10.81
N GLY A 82 5.63 2.05 12.06
CA GLY A 82 6.22 3.01 12.97
C GLY A 82 7.55 2.53 13.53
N LYS A 83 8.36 3.46 14.03
CA LYS A 83 9.61 3.14 14.71
C LYS A 83 9.30 2.19 15.88
N GLY A 84 9.92 1.01 15.87
CA GLY A 84 9.67 -0.02 16.88
C GLY A 84 8.32 -0.74 16.76
N GLY A 85 7.62 -0.66 15.62
CA GLY A 85 6.29 -1.24 15.41
C GLY A 85 6.16 -2.70 15.86
N SER A 86 7.14 -3.54 15.54
CA SER A 86 7.14 -4.95 15.95
C SER A 86 7.56 -5.21 17.41
N ALA A 87 7.98 -4.19 18.16
CA ALA A 87 8.53 -4.37 19.51
C ALA A 87 7.49 -4.97 20.47
N ARG A 88 6.24 -4.56 20.39
CA ARG A 88 5.15 -5.11 21.21
C ARG A 88 4.92 -6.60 20.95
N ARG A 89 4.87 -7.01 19.68
CA ARG A 89 4.66 -8.41 19.29
C ARG A 89 5.86 -9.27 19.65
N LYS A 90 7.09 -8.76 19.48
CA LYS A 90 8.32 -9.46 19.95
C LYS A 90 8.34 -9.64 21.45
N LYS A 91 7.85 -8.67 22.22
CA LYS A 91 7.75 -8.77 23.70
C LYS A 91 6.73 -9.82 24.14
N MET A 92 5.62 -9.98 23.37
CA MET A 92 4.59 -10.97 23.66
C MET A 92 4.97 -12.38 23.17
N HIS A 93 5.74 -12.47 22.09
CA HIS A 93 6.19 -13.71 21.48
C HIS A 93 7.63 -13.55 21.00
N SER A 94 8.59 -14.12 21.71
CA SER A 94 10.04 -13.98 21.44
C SER A 94 10.41 -14.44 20.02
N GLY A 95 9.76 -15.47 19.48
CA GLY A 95 9.94 -15.96 18.12
C GLY A 95 9.26 -15.15 17.01
N TYR A 96 8.61 -14.02 17.31
CA TYR A 96 7.93 -13.24 16.28
C TYR A 96 8.92 -12.63 15.27
N LYS A 97 8.80 -13.03 14.00
CA LYS A 97 9.69 -12.65 12.89
C LYS A 97 11.17 -13.13 13.03
N GLU A 98 11.50 -14.05 13.93
CA GLU A 98 12.88 -14.58 14.07
C GLU A 98 13.41 -15.29 12.81
N GLY A 99 12.55 -15.88 12.00
CA GLY A 99 12.92 -16.54 10.73
C GLY A 99 13.03 -15.61 9.52
N ARG A 100 12.75 -14.31 9.65
CA ARG A 100 12.90 -13.34 8.57
C ARG A 100 14.32 -12.80 8.51
N SER A 101 15.27 -13.69 8.19
CA SER A 101 16.66 -13.28 7.94
C SER A 101 16.74 -12.39 6.70
N MET A 102 17.38 -11.23 6.84
CA MET A 102 17.72 -10.34 5.71
C MET A 102 18.93 -10.89 4.91
N SER A 103 19.16 -12.21 4.95
CA SER A 103 20.26 -12.87 4.25
C SER A 103 19.95 -13.16 2.77
N THR A 104 18.73 -12.89 2.33
CA THR A 104 18.29 -13.17 0.96
C THR A 104 18.08 -11.87 0.22
N LYS A 105 18.60 -11.78 -1.00
CA LYS A 105 18.36 -10.64 -1.90
C LYS A 105 16.88 -10.50 -2.20
N PHE A 106 16.37 -9.27 -2.17
CA PHE A 106 14.99 -8.95 -2.55
C PHE A 106 14.83 -8.83 -4.05
N ASN A 107 15.87 -8.32 -4.75
CA ASN A 107 15.80 -8.09 -6.18
C ASN A 107 15.91 -9.40 -6.94
N ARG A 108 14.95 -9.64 -7.84
CA ARG A 108 14.84 -10.84 -8.67
C ARG A 108 15.33 -10.63 -10.12
N ILE A 109 15.89 -9.45 -10.41
CA ILE A 109 16.29 -9.05 -11.75
C ILE A 109 17.78 -9.35 -11.91
N GLU A 110 18.14 -10.18 -12.89
CA GLU A 110 19.51 -10.69 -13.08
C GLU A 110 20.54 -9.57 -13.25
N ASP A 111 20.25 -8.53 -14.03
CA ASP A 111 21.17 -7.41 -14.30
C ASP A 111 21.46 -6.53 -13.07
N ILE A 112 20.57 -6.54 -12.08
CA ILE A 112 20.68 -5.79 -10.81
C ILE A 112 21.14 -6.71 -9.68
N SER A 113 21.05 -8.02 -9.86
CA SER A 113 21.38 -9.03 -8.86
C SER A 113 22.88 -9.18 -8.57
N ALA A 114 23.74 -8.46 -9.29
CA ALA A 114 25.19 -8.43 -9.04
C ALA A 114 25.57 -7.72 -7.73
N GLN A 115 24.64 -6.93 -7.12
CA GLN A 115 24.85 -6.27 -5.85
C GLN A 115 24.87 -7.26 -4.68
N THR A 116 25.66 -6.94 -3.66
CA THR A 116 25.61 -7.65 -2.38
C THR A 116 24.29 -7.34 -1.66
N VAL A 117 23.96 -8.11 -0.62
CA VAL A 117 22.77 -7.84 0.22
C VAL A 117 22.88 -6.47 0.90
N GLU A 118 24.08 -6.08 1.31
CA GLU A 118 24.37 -4.79 1.93
C GLU A 118 24.13 -3.63 0.96
N GLU A 119 24.62 -3.75 -0.28
CA GLU A 119 24.40 -2.75 -1.34
C GLU A 119 22.92 -2.63 -1.71
N GLU A 120 22.21 -3.75 -1.78
CA GLU A 120 20.77 -3.76 -2.03
C GLU A 120 19.98 -3.07 -0.91
N LEU A 121 20.34 -3.33 0.35
CA LEU A 121 19.72 -2.67 1.51
C LEU A 121 19.98 -1.15 1.53
N GLU A 122 21.19 -0.74 1.16
CA GLU A 122 21.53 0.68 1.06
C GLU A 122 20.75 1.35 -0.08
N SER A 123 20.69 0.72 -1.27
CA SER A 123 19.86 1.17 -2.38
C SER A 123 18.39 1.31 -1.97
N MET A 124 17.86 0.33 -1.22
CA MET A 124 16.50 0.37 -0.69
C MET A 124 16.28 1.56 0.23
N ARG A 125 17.22 1.83 1.15
CA ARG A 125 17.13 2.98 2.07
C ARG A 125 17.13 4.31 1.33
N LEU A 126 18.05 4.48 0.38
CA LEU A 126 18.14 5.69 -0.45
C LEU A 126 16.85 5.91 -1.23
N GLN A 127 16.31 4.86 -1.84
CA GLN A 127 15.07 4.93 -2.61
C GLN A 127 13.85 5.23 -1.72
N MET A 128 13.79 4.67 -0.50
CA MET A 128 12.75 5.02 0.49
C MET A 128 12.85 6.48 0.92
N GLY A 129 14.06 7.00 1.12
CA GLY A 129 14.28 8.42 1.40
C GLY A 129 13.74 9.31 0.29
N LYS A 130 14.10 9.01 -0.96
CA LYS A 130 13.57 9.73 -2.13
C LYS A 130 12.06 9.63 -2.26
N LEU A 131 11.50 8.45 -2.04
CA LEU A 131 10.05 8.25 -2.04
C LEU A 131 9.37 9.15 -1.00
N SER A 132 9.94 9.24 0.22
CA SER A 132 9.39 10.09 1.29
C SER A 132 9.34 11.57 0.87
N GLU A 133 10.40 12.07 0.19
CA GLU A 133 10.43 13.44 -0.35
C GLU A 133 9.28 13.67 -1.37
N TYR A 134 9.09 12.75 -2.31
CA TYR A 134 8.03 12.86 -3.31
C TYR A 134 6.63 12.76 -2.72
N LEU A 135 6.43 11.89 -1.73
CA LEU A 135 5.13 11.72 -1.09
C LEU A 135 4.66 13.00 -0.38
N GLN A 136 5.58 13.81 0.15
CA GLN A 136 5.26 15.10 0.76
C GLN A 136 4.71 16.13 -0.25
N CYS A 137 5.00 15.95 -1.53
CA CYS A 137 4.50 16.81 -2.61
C CYS A 137 3.16 16.37 -3.18
N LEU A 138 2.62 15.23 -2.73
CA LEU A 138 1.39 14.66 -3.25
C LEU A 138 0.21 14.89 -2.28
N PRO A 139 -1.03 14.98 -2.78
CA PRO A 139 -2.23 15.11 -1.95
C PRO A 139 -2.62 13.75 -1.32
N ILE A 140 -1.66 13.11 -0.67
CA ILE A 140 -1.80 11.81 -0.01
C ILE A 140 -1.51 12.00 1.48
N THR A 141 -2.34 11.42 2.34
CA THR A 141 -2.05 11.38 3.78
C THR A 141 -1.05 10.25 4.02
N VAL A 142 0.16 10.58 4.48
CA VAL A 142 1.16 9.60 4.91
C VAL A 142 1.08 9.44 6.42
N MET A 143 1.03 8.20 6.88
CA MET A 143 0.90 7.85 8.31
C MET A 143 1.96 6.83 8.71
N SER A 144 2.60 7.09 9.84
CA SER A 144 3.48 6.15 10.55
C SER A 144 3.33 6.44 12.05
N ILE A 145 3.02 5.44 12.85
CA ILE A 145 2.74 5.62 14.28
C ILE A 145 3.75 4.80 15.06
N ASP A 146 4.54 5.45 15.92
CA ASP A 146 5.57 4.79 16.72
C ASP A 146 4.99 3.63 17.54
N ASN A 147 5.71 2.52 17.56
CA ASN A 147 5.38 1.26 18.22
C ASN A 147 4.13 0.54 17.68
N ILE A 148 3.62 0.94 16.50
CA ILE A 148 2.50 0.30 15.83
C ILE A 148 2.96 -0.18 14.44
N GLU A 149 2.62 -1.42 14.07
CA GLU A 149 2.82 -1.94 12.73
C GLU A 149 1.75 -1.35 11.76
N ALA A 150 2.11 -1.24 10.48
CA ALA A 150 1.20 -0.75 9.46
C ALA A 150 -0.11 -1.55 9.42
N ASP A 151 -0.03 -2.88 9.60
CA ASP A 151 -1.18 -3.78 9.59
C ASP A 151 -2.22 -3.41 10.67
N ASP A 152 -1.74 -3.12 11.90
CA ASP A 152 -2.61 -2.73 13.02
C ASP A 152 -3.25 -1.36 12.76
N ALA A 153 -2.48 -0.40 12.22
CA ALA A 153 -2.99 0.92 11.87
C ALA A 153 -4.02 0.87 10.72
N ILE A 154 -3.77 0.06 9.68
CA ILE A 154 -4.71 -0.16 8.58
C ILE A 154 -6.00 -0.83 9.08
N ALA A 155 -5.87 -1.85 9.93
CA ALA A 155 -7.01 -2.51 10.54
C ALA A 155 -7.85 -1.52 11.36
N TYR A 156 -7.21 -0.72 12.22
CA TYR A 156 -7.88 0.30 13.04
C TYR A 156 -8.61 1.34 12.17
N LEU A 157 -7.94 1.91 11.17
CA LEU A 157 -8.57 2.85 10.25
C LEU A 157 -9.80 2.25 9.58
N THR A 158 -9.69 1.00 9.14
CA THR A 158 -10.78 0.32 8.46
C THR A 158 -11.96 0.06 9.38
N THR A 159 -11.71 -0.53 10.58
CA THR A 159 -12.77 -1.03 11.47
C THR A 159 -13.34 0.06 12.38
N GLU A 160 -12.50 0.92 12.93
CA GLU A 160 -12.90 1.88 13.95
C GLU A 160 -13.17 3.29 13.41
N VAL A 161 -12.54 3.64 12.26
CA VAL A 161 -12.72 4.98 11.69
C VAL A 161 -13.73 4.97 10.54
N PHE A 162 -13.49 4.15 9.50
CA PHE A 162 -14.29 4.24 8.26
C PHE A 162 -15.53 3.35 8.24
N ARG A 163 -15.49 2.18 8.87
CA ARG A 163 -16.66 1.28 8.94
C ARG A 163 -17.86 1.90 9.66
N PRO A 164 -17.72 2.55 10.84
CA PRO A 164 -18.84 3.24 11.49
C PRO A 164 -19.44 4.37 10.63
N LEU A 165 -18.60 4.99 9.81
CA LEU A 165 -19.02 6.04 8.87
C LEU A 165 -19.60 5.48 7.57
N LYS A 166 -19.69 4.15 7.41
CA LYS A 166 -20.18 3.44 6.20
C LYS A 166 -19.48 3.86 4.91
N ARG A 167 -18.18 4.18 4.99
CA ARG A 167 -17.37 4.59 3.82
C ARG A 167 -16.90 3.38 3.02
N ASP A 168 -16.78 3.56 1.71
CA ASP A 168 -16.18 2.56 0.85
C ASP A 168 -14.66 2.59 1.04
N VAL A 169 -14.09 1.46 1.46
CA VAL A 169 -12.65 1.32 1.73
C VAL A 169 -12.03 0.31 0.78
N ILE A 170 -10.94 0.70 0.15
CA ILE A 170 -10.09 -0.20 -0.63
C ILE A 170 -8.74 -0.28 0.05
N ILE A 171 -8.35 -1.46 0.50
CA ILE A 171 -7.01 -1.73 1.03
C ILE A 171 -6.14 -2.26 -0.11
N MET A 172 -5.02 -1.62 -0.39
CA MET A 172 -4.04 -2.07 -1.36
C MET A 172 -2.87 -2.75 -0.64
N SER A 173 -2.84 -4.07 -0.66
CA SER A 173 -1.76 -4.90 -0.13
C SER A 173 -1.80 -6.30 -0.72
N ASP A 174 -0.64 -6.95 -0.85
CA ASP A 174 -0.55 -8.37 -1.20
C ASP A 174 -0.62 -9.30 0.02
N ASP A 175 -0.69 -8.75 1.23
CA ASP A 175 -0.89 -9.54 2.44
C ASP A 175 -2.33 -10.09 2.52
N LYS A 176 -2.44 -11.41 2.66
CA LYS A 176 -3.72 -12.10 2.80
C LYS A 176 -4.40 -11.80 4.13
N ASP A 177 -3.66 -11.30 5.12
CA ASP A 177 -4.22 -11.01 6.44
C ASP A 177 -5.29 -9.94 6.38
N PHE A 178 -5.22 -9.02 5.42
CA PHE A 178 -6.25 -8.03 5.20
C PHE A 178 -7.57 -8.60 4.66
N LEU A 179 -7.59 -9.83 4.12
CA LEU A 179 -8.85 -10.44 3.65
C LEU A 179 -9.86 -10.66 4.78
N GLN A 180 -9.42 -10.74 6.04
CA GLN A 180 -10.29 -10.79 7.21
C GLN A 180 -11.09 -9.49 7.44
N LEU A 181 -10.63 -8.36 6.89
CA LEU A 181 -11.28 -7.06 7.03
C LEU A 181 -12.38 -6.81 5.98
N VAL A 182 -12.45 -7.67 4.97
CA VAL A 182 -13.38 -7.52 3.85
C VAL A 182 -14.82 -7.69 4.31
N ASP A 183 -15.65 -6.71 3.97
CA ASP A 183 -17.09 -6.71 4.21
C ASP A 183 -17.84 -6.02 3.04
N ALA A 184 -19.10 -5.65 3.25
CA ALA A 184 -19.92 -5.00 2.22
C ALA A 184 -19.37 -3.63 1.74
N LYS A 185 -18.49 -2.99 2.53
CA LYS A 185 -17.93 -1.65 2.28
C LYS A 185 -16.40 -1.68 2.16
N THR A 186 -15.76 -2.73 2.62
CA THR A 186 -14.30 -2.89 2.59
C THR A 186 -13.92 -3.97 1.61
N SER A 187 -13.00 -3.65 0.73
CA SER A 187 -12.43 -4.58 -0.26
C SER A 187 -10.91 -4.52 -0.23
N VAL A 188 -10.25 -5.58 -0.70
CA VAL A 188 -8.80 -5.66 -0.81
C VAL A 188 -8.40 -5.78 -2.28
N TRP A 189 -7.57 -4.85 -2.74
CA TRP A 189 -6.88 -4.95 -4.02
C TRP A 189 -5.51 -5.59 -3.83
N ARG A 190 -5.27 -6.72 -4.49
CA ARG A 190 -3.99 -7.42 -4.48
C ARG A 190 -3.25 -7.21 -5.80
N PRO A 191 -2.24 -6.31 -5.83
CA PRO A 191 -1.57 -5.92 -7.07
C PRO A 191 -0.85 -7.05 -7.79
N VAL A 192 -0.25 -8.01 -7.08
CA VAL A 192 0.44 -9.17 -7.68
C VAL A 192 -0.55 -10.04 -8.44
N GLU A 193 -1.70 -10.32 -7.86
CA GLU A 193 -2.75 -11.12 -8.51
C GLU A 193 -3.58 -10.29 -9.49
N LYS A 194 -3.44 -8.95 -9.48
CA LYS A 194 -4.31 -8.00 -10.20
C LYS A 194 -5.79 -8.31 -9.94
N LYS A 195 -6.10 -8.66 -8.70
CA LYS A 195 -7.42 -9.13 -8.29
C LYS A 195 -7.98 -8.29 -7.16
N PHE A 196 -9.28 -8.02 -7.28
CA PHE A 196 -10.07 -7.33 -6.28
C PHE A 196 -10.82 -8.38 -5.45
N TYR A 197 -10.70 -8.30 -4.12
CA TYR A 197 -11.35 -9.20 -3.19
C TYR A 197 -12.48 -8.49 -2.48
N THR A 198 -13.70 -8.86 -2.80
CA THR A 198 -14.93 -8.57 -2.08
C THR A 198 -15.39 -9.83 -1.32
N PRO A 199 -16.47 -9.78 -0.53
CA PRO A 199 -17.02 -11.00 0.11
C PRO A 199 -17.31 -12.13 -0.89
N LYS A 200 -17.73 -11.78 -2.12
CA LYS A 200 -18.02 -12.74 -3.19
C LYS A 200 -16.76 -13.49 -3.64
N GLU A 201 -15.68 -12.75 -3.97
CA GLU A 201 -14.43 -13.36 -4.42
C GLU A 201 -13.75 -14.19 -3.32
N ILE A 202 -13.93 -13.81 -2.05
CA ILE A 202 -13.47 -14.63 -0.91
C ILE A 202 -14.24 -15.94 -0.87
N TYR A 203 -15.57 -15.89 -0.96
CA TYR A 203 -16.39 -17.10 -0.95
C TYR A 203 -16.07 -18.01 -2.15
N GLU A 204 -15.95 -17.47 -3.35
CA GLU A 204 -15.61 -18.23 -4.56
C GLU A 204 -14.24 -18.93 -4.45
N ARG A 205 -13.26 -18.29 -3.81
CA ARG A 205 -11.88 -18.81 -3.73
C ARG A 205 -11.66 -19.77 -2.56
N PHE A 206 -12.24 -19.45 -1.41
CA PHE A 206 -11.95 -20.15 -0.15
C PHE A 206 -13.13 -20.99 0.37
N GLY A 207 -14.30 -20.86 -0.23
CA GLY A 207 -15.52 -21.59 0.19
C GLY A 207 -16.09 -21.11 1.52
N ILE A 208 -15.64 -19.98 2.03
CA ILE A 208 -16.03 -19.43 3.35
C ILE A 208 -16.48 -17.98 3.23
N PRO A 209 -17.39 -17.51 4.07
CA PRO A 209 -17.70 -16.07 4.16
C PRO A 209 -16.50 -15.29 4.72
N SER A 210 -16.36 -14.02 4.28
CA SER A 210 -15.22 -13.19 4.65
C SER A 210 -15.03 -13.01 6.16
N HIS A 211 -16.10 -12.93 6.95
CA HIS A 211 -16.03 -12.82 8.41
C HIS A 211 -15.45 -14.06 9.11
N ASN A 212 -15.39 -15.20 8.43
CA ASN A 212 -14.77 -16.44 8.94
C ASN A 212 -13.31 -16.59 8.49
N PHE A 213 -12.75 -15.63 7.77
CA PHE A 213 -11.42 -15.76 7.20
C PHE A 213 -10.32 -15.90 8.26
N ILE A 214 -10.49 -15.28 9.43
CA ILE A 214 -9.57 -15.45 10.56
C ILE A 214 -9.52 -16.90 11.04
N HIS A 215 -10.67 -17.55 11.16
CA HIS A 215 -10.73 -18.97 11.56
C HIS A 215 -10.08 -19.87 10.51
N TYR A 216 -10.35 -19.60 9.22
CA TYR A 216 -9.69 -20.30 8.12
C TYR A 216 -8.15 -20.23 8.25
N LYS A 217 -7.59 -19.05 8.52
CA LYS A 217 -6.14 -18.91 8.70
C LYS A 217 -5.60 -19.68 9.90
N VAL A 218 -6.32 -19.69 11.01
CA VAL A 218 -5.92 -20.44 12.21
C VAL A 218 -5.85 -21.96 11.94
N PHE A 219 -6.75 -22.48 11.12
CA PHE A 219 -6.79 -23.92 10.80
C PHE A 219 -5.82 -24.33 9.68
N MET A 220 -5.54 -23.44 8.75
CA MET A 220 -4.73 -23.76 7.57
C MET A 220 -3.24 -23.38 7.70
N GLY A 221 -2.87 -22.61 8.73
CA GLY A 221 -1.49 -22.20 9.01
C GLY A 221 -1.09 -20.92 8.30
#